data_2c7b5009eda9bdabcda0ce8576a4b509
#
_entry.id   2c7b5009eda9bdabcda0ce8576a4b509
#
_cell.length_a   1.000
_cell.length_b   1.000
_cell.length_c   1.000
_cell.angle_alpha   90.00
_cell.angle_beta   90.00
_cell.angle_gamma   90.00
#
_symmetry.space_group_name_H-M   'P 1'
#
loop_
_entity.id
_entity.type
_entity.pdbx_description
1 polymer ?
#
loop_
_entity_poly.entity_id
_entity_poly.type
_entity_poly.pdbx_seq_one_letter_code
_entity_poly.pdbx_strand_id
1 'polypeptide(L)'
;MVIKSILENLDDKENKYIFYIFDNNNPVDRLGFVPKIKYQLVETPKLTAAIKKSTDILPSIRLIFHKFHRLKKFKPDIFVQFDLMLGLPKWRGVKTVIIAYDLIPLIMRNDYLPSPYYAWSHKIGKKAKIKAVVRAIYYNTKYKLYYSNYKKSDKVISISESTRRSFIDILKIKPEKIKTIPLAPVFIMSKKGSEVDNQINKPYIFYIGGTDRRKQIDHVINAFNIVRGRGYDLRLVLAGNELKNRNTIPDDITRGAVNASPYKNDIKLLGFVNDSQKQSLYANAHAFVFCSSYEGFGLPVIEAAVNSCPVVAYNNSSIPEVYGDQKTLVKNGDYVAAANRIIELFDNEERLRAIKQGVSKTKELTWTKTTDFFMSLILKG
;
A
#
# COMPACT_ATOMS: atom_id res chain seq x y z
N MET A 1 -1.23 2.38 9.29
CA MET A 1 -0.54 3.65 8.99
C MET A 1 -1.51 4.83 8.94
N VAL A 2 -2.41 4.97 7.94
CA VAL A 2 -3.27 6.17 7.74
C VAL A 2 -4.06 6.57 8.99
N ILE A 3 -4.78 5.63 9.61
CA ILE A 3 -5.51 5.90 10.87
C ILE A 3 -4.56 6.42 11.96
N LYS A 4 -3.43 5.74 12.16
CA LYS A 4 -2.44 6.12 13.16
C LYS A 4 -2.00 7.56 12.98
N SER A 5 -1.59 7.92 11.77
CA SER A 5 -1.07 9.26 11.46
C SER A 5 -2.13 10.35 11.54
N ILE A 6 -3.39 10.06 11.17
CA ILE A 6 -4.51 10.98 11.40
C ILE A 6 -4.71 11.19 12.90
N LEU A 7 -4.75 10.15 13.72
CA LEU A 7 -4.98 10.25 15.15
C LEU A 7 -3.83 10.93 15.91
N GLU A 8 -2.58 10.75 15.46
CA GLU A 8 -1.41 11.46 16.02
C GLU A 8 -1.48 12.97 15.83
N ASN A 9 -2.09 13.42 14.72
CA ASN A 9 -2.20 14.83 14.36
C ASN A 9 -3.57 15.43 14.68
N LEU A 10 -4.48 14.66 15.26
CA LEU A 10 -5.82 15.12 15.61
C LEU A 10 -5.83 15.76 17.01
N ASP A 11 -6.11 17.06 17.08
CA ASP A 11 -6.34 17.80 18.31
C ASP A 11 -7.77 18.35 18.29
N ASP A 12 -8.72 17.51 18.68
CA ASP A 12 -10.14 17.84 18.74
C ASP A 12 -10.68 17.52 20.13
N LYS A 13 -11.04 18.57 20.88
CA LYS A 13 -11.56 18.48 22.26
C LYS A 13 -13.08 18.51 22.32
N GLU A 14 -13.76 18.87 21.24
CA GLU A 14 -15.21 19.07 21.20
C GLU A 14 -15.95 17.77 20.91
N ASN A 15 -15.45 16.96 19.98
CA ASN A 15 -16.10 15.74 19.56
C ASN A 15 -15.72 14.53 20.42
N LYS A 16 -16.64 13.58 20.58
CA LYS A 16 -16.39 12.28 21.19
C LYS A 16 -16.17 11.23 20.11
N TYR A 17 -15.05 10.54 20.19
CA TYR A 17 -14.67 9.49 19.24
C TYR A 17 -14.95 8.11 19.82
N ILE A 18 -15.47 7.21 18.99
CA ILE A 18 -15.67 5.81 19.35
C ILE A 18 -14.88 4.96 18.36
N PHE A 19 -13.82 4.31 18.86
CA PHE A 19 -13.03 3.37 18.08
C PHE A 19 -13.61 1.98 18.19
N TYR A 20 -14.09 1.47 17.06
CA TYR A 20 -14.61 0.12 16.98
C TYR A 20 -13.57 -0.83 16.40
N ILE A 21 -13.18 -1.81 17.22
CA ILE A 21 -12.08 -2.70 16.91
C ILE A 21 -12.60 -4.10 16.64
N PHE A 22 -12.14 -4.66 15.53
CA PHE A 22 -12.55 -5.98 15.05
C PHE A 22 -11.50 -7.06 15.30
N ASP A 23 -10.39 -6.76 15.97
CA ASP A 23 -9.33 -7.70 16.31
C ASP A 23 -9.19 -7.84 17.82
N ASN A 24 -8.65 -8.99 18.28
CA ASN A 24 -8.45 -9.31 19.69
C ASN A 24 -7.25 -8.58 20.33
N ASN A 25 -6.54 -7.76 19.58
CA ASN A 25 -5.41 -7.00 20.09
C ASN A 25 -5.84 -5.57 20.34
N ASN A 26 -5.52 -5.02 21.51
CA ASN A 26 -5.78 -3.63 21.84
C ASN A 26 -5.14 -2.72 20.77
N PRO A 27 -5.91 -1.92 20.01
CA PRO A 27 -5.34 -1.09 18.96
C PRO A 27 -4.55 0.08 19.50
N VAL A 28 -4.82 0.53 20.76
CA VAL A 28 -4.01 1.56 21.40
C VAL A 28 -2.59 1.06 21.61
N ASP A 29 -2.41 -0.21 21.98
CA ASP A 29 -1.08 -0.83 22.09
C ASP A 29 -0.36 -0.87 20.74
N ARG A 30 -1.12 -1.04 19.63
CA ARG A 30 -0.58 -1.00 18.27
C ARG A 30 -0.30 0.40 17.74
N LEU A 31 -1.00 1.42 18.26
CA LEU A 31 -0.72 2.80 17.90
C LEU A 31 0.65 3.25 18.42
N GLY A 32 1.05 2.75 19.59
CA GLY A 32 2.29 3.16 20.25
C GLY A 32 2.25 4.58 20.83
N PHE A 33 1.05 5.17 20.96
CA PHE A 33 0.81 6.46 21.59
C PHE A 33 -0.66 6.54 22.08
N VAL A 34 -0.94 7.47 22.99
CA VAL A 34 -2.31 7.76 23.45
C VAL A 34 -2.85 8.95 22.65
N PRO A 35 -3.99 8.81 21.95
CA PRO A 35 -4.59 9.92 21.22
C PRO A 35 -4.98 11.07 22.16
N LYS A 36 -4.78 12.33 21.72
CA LYS A 36 -5.11 13.55 22.49
C LYS A 36 -6.61 13.89 22.52
N ILE A 37 -7.45 13.04 21.96
CA ILE A 37 -8.89 13.23 21.81
C ILE A 37 -9.68 12.44 22.85
N LYS A 38 -10.92 12.86 23.14
CA LYS A 38 -11.84 12.06 23.95
C LYS A 38 -12.29 10.83 23.17
N TYR A 39 -11.93 9.63 23.60
CA TYR A 39 -12.33 8.40 22.88
C TYR A 39 -12.84 7.32 23.82
N GLN A 40 -13.64 6.44 23.25
CA GLN A 40 -14.10 5.20 23.87
C GLN A 40 -13.72 4.02 23.00
N LEU A 41 -13.11 3.02 23.60
CA LEU A 41 -12.82 1.76 22.94
C LEU A 41 -14.01 0.81 23.05
N VAL A 42 -14.42 0.24 21.93
CA VAL A 42 -15.44 -0.81 21.90
C VAL A 42 -14.83 -2.07 21.33
N GLU A 43 -14.50 -3.01 22.21
CA GLU A 43 -13.97 -4.30 21.83
C GLU A 43 -15.07 -5.24 21.33
N THR A 44 -14.77 -5.98 20.27
CA THR A 44 -15.62 -7.13 19.89
C THR A 44 -15.30 -8.32 20.80
N PRO A 45 -16.29 -9.13 21.19
CA PRO A 45 -16.02 -10.35 21.93
C PRO A 45 -15.03 -11.22 21.16
N LYS A 46 -14.11 -11.86 21.88
CA LYS A 46 -13.18 -12.85 21.31
C LYS A 46 -13.99 -13.87 20.53
N LEU A 47 -13.82 -13.90 19.22
CA LEU A 47 -14.30 -15.02 18.43
C LEU A 47 -13.51 -16.26 18.85
N THR A 48 -14.21 -17.33 19.21
CA THR A 48 -13.57 -18.60 19.51
C THR A 48 -12.69 -19.04 18.34
N ALA A 49 -11.56 -19.64 18.65
CA ALA A 49 -10.54 -20.06 17.66
C ALA A 49 -11.12 -20.93 16.50
N ALA A 50 -12.26 -21.59 16.73
CA ALA A 50 -13.01 -22.36 15.75
C ALA A 50 -13.51 -21.51 14.56
N ILE A 51 -13.90 -20.24 14.78
CA ILE A 51 -14.40 -19.36 13.69
C ILE A 51 -13.22 -18.74 12.90
N LYS A 52 -12.04 -18.58 13.53
CA LYS A 52 -10.83 -18.11 12.83
C LYS A 52 -10.29 -19.10 11.79
N LYS A 53 -10.56 -20.39 11.94
CA LYS A 53 -10.10 -21.47 11.04
C LYS A 53 -11.11 -21.84 9.95
N SER A 54 -12.36 -21.42 10.05
CA SER A 54 -13.37 -21.79 9.06
C SER A 54 -13.32 -20.85 7.86
N THR A 55 -13.09 -21.42 6.70
CA THR A 55 -13.22 -20.77 5.39
C THR A 55 -14.68 -20.61 4.96
N ASP A 56 -15.63 -20.88 5.86
CA ASP A 56 -17.06 -20.91 5.57
C ASP A 56 -17.68 -19.51 5.51
N ILE A 57 -18.52 -19.30 4.53
CA ILE A 57 -19.23 -18.03 4.27
C ILE A 57 -20.21 -17.68 5.41
N LEU A 58 -20.86 -18.68 5.98
CA LEU A 58 -21.88 -18.52 7.03
C LEU A 58 -21.39 -17.87 8.33
N PRO A 59 -20.22 -18.26 8.91
CA PRO A 59 -19.68 -17.59 10.07
C PRO A 59 -19.33 -16.13 9.83
N SER A 60 -18.86 -15.79 8.64
CA SER A 60 -18.54 -14.42 8.26
C SER A 60 -19.78 -13.52 8.24
N ILE A 61 -20.91 -14.01 7.75
CA ILE A 61 -22.20 -13.31 7.72
C ILE A 61 -22.73 -13.10 9.13
N ARG A 62 -22.75 -14.15 9.98
CA ARG A 62 -23.15 -14.04 11.39
C ARG A 62 -22.32 -13.02 12.15
N LEU A 63 -21.02 -13.02 11.92
CA LEU A 63 -20.10 -12.05 12.53
C LEU A 63 -20.45 -10.61 12.15
N ILE A 64 -20.79 -10.36 10.89
CA ILE A 64 -21.21 -9.05 10.41
C ILE A 64 -22.48 -8.58 11.13
N PHE A 65 -23.52 -9.41 11.20
CA PHE A 65 -24.76 -9.05 11.90
C PHE A 65 -24.57 -8.78 13.38
N HIS A 66 -23.75 -9.58 14.07
CA HIS A 66 -23.47 -9.38 15.49
C HIS A 66 -22.71 -8.06 15.76
N LYS A 67 -21.75 -7.74 14.90
CA LYS A 67 -21.00 -6.49 14.96
C LYS A 67 -21.91 -5.27 14.78
N PHE A 68 -22.87 -5.33 13.85
CA PHE A 68 -23.82 -4.25 13.60
C PHE A 68 -24.78 -4.00 14.77
N HIS A 69 -25.24 -5.05 15.40
CA HIS A 69 -26.17 -4.90 16.53
C HIS A 69 -25.54 -4.08 17.68
N ARG A 70 -24.24 -4.28 17.94
CA ARG A 70 -23.50 -3.54 18.95
C ARG A 70 -23.27 -2.08 18.56
N LEU A 71 -22.91 -1.80 17.31
CA LEU A 71 -22.70 -0.44 16.81
C LEU A 71 -23.98 0.40 16.92
N LYS A 72 -25.15 -0.18 16.67
CA LYS A 72 -26.43 0.51 16.82
C LYS A 72 -26.70 1.07 18.22
N LYS A 73 -26.10 0.48 19.27
CA LYS A 73 -26.25 0.99 20.65
C LYS A 73 -25.60 2.36 20.85
N PHE A 74 -24.57 2.70 20.08
CA PHE A 74 -23.81 3.95 20.25
C PHE A 74 -24.39 5.12 19.47
N LYS A 75 -25.30 4.89 18.52
CA LYS A 75 -25.97 5.91 17.68
C LYS A 75 -25.01 7.05 17.27
N PRO A 76 -23.90 6.76 16.56
CA PRO A 76 -22.98 7.81 16.16
C PRO A 76 -23.64 8.71 15.11
N ASP A 77 -23.27 9.99 15.07
CA ASP A 77 -23.69 10.90 14.01
C ASP A 77 -22.98 10.59 12.69
N ILE A 78 -21.70 10.23 12.81
CA ILE A 78 -20.83 9.92 11.67
C ILE A 78 -20.13 8.59 11.92
N PHE A 79 -20.15 7.72 10.91
CA PHE A 79 -19.38 6.48 10.89
C PHE A 79 -18.32 6.54 9.80
N VAL A 80 -17.04 6.46 10.20
CA VAL A 80 -15.90 6.44 9.26
C VAL A 80 -15.34 5.04 9.16
N GLN A 81 -15.34 4.50 7.96
CA GLN A 81 -14.77 3.19 7.64
C GLN A 81 -13.39 3.35 7.01
N PHE A 82 -12.35 2.92 7.72
CA PHE A 82 -10.97 2.96 7.26
C PHE A 82 -10.50 1.69 6.59
N ASP A 83 -11.25 0.60 6.69
CA ASP A 83 -10.86 -0.68 6.15
C ASP A 83 -11.95 -1.26 5.26
N LEU A 84 -11.56 -2.12 4.31
CA LEU A 84 -12.50 -2.86 3.46
C LEU A 84 -13.17 -3.95 4.28
N MET A 85 -14.34 -3.65 4.81
CA MET A 85 -15.16 -4.61 5.54
C MET A 85 -16.29 -5.14 4.68
N LEU A 86 -16.65 -6.40 4.93
CA LEU A 86 -17.84 -7.00 4.33
C LEU A 86 -19.07 -6.12 4.59
N GLY A 87 -19.72 -5.70 3.51
CA GLY A 87 -21.01 -5.10 3.36
C GLY A 87 -21.66 -4.50 4.62
N LEU A 88 -21.38 -3.23 4.95
CA LEU A 88 -22.13 -2.53 5.99
C LEU A 88 -23.49 -2.11 5.43
N PRO A 89 -24.60 -2.45 6.08
CA PRO A 89 -25.88 -1.85 5.71
C PRO A 89 -25.85 -0.35 5.95
N LYS A 90 -26.48 0.42 5.07
CA LYS A 90 -26.66 1.85 5.28
C LYS A 90 -27.52 2.07 6.54
N TRP A 91 -26.99 2.81 7.52
CA TRP A 91 -27.72 3.15 8.72
C TRP A 91 -28.58 4.39 8.50
N ARG A 92 -29.85 4.27 8.89
CA ARG A 92 -30.77 5.41 8.83
C ARG A 92 -30.35 6.43 9.90
N GLY A 93 -30.11 7.68 9.50
CA GLY A 93 -29.72 8.78 10.39
C GLY A 93 -28.25 8.83 10.79
N VAL A 94 -27.39 7.97 10.22
CA VAL A 94 -25.94 7.99 10.45
C VAL A 94 -25.23 8.30 9.13
N LYS A 95 -24.42 9.36 9.11
CA LYS A 95 -23.59 9.72 7.96
C LYS A 95 -22.43 8.74 7.83
N THR A 96 -22.28 8.12 6.68
CA THR A 96 -21.25 7.10 6.41
C THR A 96 -20.17 7.64 5.51
N VAL A 97 -18.93 7.61 5.95
CA VAL A 97 -17.73 8.00 5.21
C VAL A 97 -16.82 6.78 5.04
N ILE A 98 -16.35 6.52 3.83
CA ILE A 98 -15.47 5.38 3.53
C ILE A 98 -14.17 5.87 2.89
N ILE A 99 -13.04 5.34 3.36
CA ILE A 99 -11.74 5.62 2.76
C ILE A 99 -11.51 4.67 1.57
N ALA A 100 -11.16 5.22 0.44
CA ALA A 100 -10.87 4.52 -0.80
C ALA A 100 -9.35 4.46 -1.04
N TYR A 101 -8.75 3.29 -0.81
CA TYR A 101 -7.31 3.09 -0.99
C TYR A 101 -6.93 2.78 -2.43
N ASP A 102 -7.59 1.82 -3.05
CA ASP A 102 -7.37 1.42 -4.44
C ASP A 102 -8.47 0.48 -4.94
N LEU A 103 -8.42 0.16 -6.24
CA LEU A 103 -9.21 -0.87 -6.89
C LEU A 103 -8.33 -1.95 -7.54
N ILE A 104 -7.13 -2.18 -7.00
CA ILE A 104 -6.17 -3.15 -7.54
C ILE A 104 -6.83 -4.49 -7.88
N PRO A 105 -7.65 -5.11 -7.00
CA PRO A 105 -8.29 -6.38 -7.34
C PRO A 105 -9.26 -6.34 -8.53
N LEU A 106 -9.81 -5.17 -8.88
CA LEU A 106 -10.67 -5.03 -10.06
C LEU A 106 -9.87 -4.67 -11.30
N ILE A 107 -8.85 -3.82 -11.16
CA ILE A 107 -7.98 -3.35 -12.25
C ILE A 107 -7.09 -4.49 -12.75
N MET A 108 -6.51 -5.23 -11.83
CA MET A 108 -5.65 -6.39 -12.08
C MET A 108 -6.40 -7.70 -11.81
N ARG A 109 -7.59 -7.80 -12.39
CA ARG A 109 -8.54 -8.87 -12.08
C ARG A 109 -7.97 -10.28 -12.26
N ASN A 110 -7.15 -10.49 -13.27
CA ASN A 110 -6.58 -11.79 -13.57
C ASN A 110 -5.62 -12.28 -12.48
N ASP A 111 -4.96 -11.38 -11.79
CA ASP A 111 -4.01 -11.70 -10.72
C ASP A 111 -4.73 -11.91 -9.38
N TYR A 112 -5.80 -11.14 -9.10
CA TYR A 112 -6.46 -11.13 -7.78
C TYR A 112 -7.81 -11.82 -7.74
N LEU A 113 -8.56 -11.83 -8.86
CA LEU A 113 -9.90 -12.38 -8.95
C LEU A 113 -9.95 -13.48 -10.01
N PRO A 114 -9.52 -14.71 -9.69
CA PRO A 114 -9.48 -15.79 -10.64
C PRO A 114 -10.86 -16.06 -11.26
N SER A 115 -10.90 -16.26 -12.59
CA SER A 115 -12.12 -16.63 -13.27
C SER A 115 -12.54 -18.05 -12.88
N PRO A 116 -13.82 -18.29 -12.54
CA PRO A 116 -14.32 -19.64 -12.34
C PRO A 116 -14.12 -20.55 -13.55
N TYR A 117 -14.25 -20.00 -14.77
CA TYR A 117 -13.97 -20.71 -16.03
C TYR A 117 -12.50 -21.11 -16.14
N TYR A 118 -11.57 -20.19 -15.86
CA TYR A 118 -10.14 -20.48 -15.86
C TYR A 118 -9.78 -21.55 -14.82
N ALA A 119 -10.35 -21.49 -13.62
CA ALA A 119 -10.16 -22.49 -12.59
C ALA A 119 -10.67 -23.86 -13.02
N TRP A 120 -11.74 -23.93 -13.84
CA TRP A 120 -12.30 -25.18 -14.38
C TRP A 120 -11.46 -25.76 -15.54
N SER A 121 -10.86 -24.90 -16.37
CA SER A 121 -10.11 -25.31 -17.57
C SER A 121 -8.73 -25.92 -17.27
N HIS A 122 -8.18 -25.73 -16.06
CA HIS A 122 -6.87 -26.27 -15.68
C HIS A 122 -6.86 -27.81 -15.63
N LYS A 123 -5.73 -28.41 -16.06
CA LYS A 123 -5.49 -29.88 -15.98
C LYS A 123 -5.17 -30.29 -14.52
N ILE A 124 -6.12 -30.18 -13.62
CA ILE A 124 -6.05 -30.59 -12.22
C ILE A 124 -7.18 -31.56 -11.88
N GLY A 125 -7.01 -32.37 -10.86
CA GLY A 125 -8.01 -33.36 -10.46
C GLY A 125 -9.38 -32.74 -10.15
N LYS A 126 -10.48 -33.48 -10.38
CA LYS A 126 -11.88 -33.03 -10.29
C LYS A 126 -12.21 -32.32 -8.95
N LYS A 127 -11.73 -32.85 -7.82
CA LYS A 127 -11.91 -32.23 -6.49
C LYS A 127 -11.21 -30.88 -6.38
N ALA A 128 -9.99 -30.75 -6.93
CA ALA A 128 -9.24 -29.49 -6.95
C ALA A 128 -9.90 -28.44 -7.84
N LYS A 129 -10.47 -28.82 -8.99
CA LYS A 129 -11.26 -27.95 -9.86
C LYS A 129 -12.47 -27.37 -9.13
N ILE A 130 -13.27 -28.21 -8.49
CA ILE A 130 -14.44 -27.75 -7.73
C ILE A 130 -14.01 -26.76 -6.65
N LYS A 131 -12.96 -27.07 -5.86
CA LYS A 131 -12.43 -26.17 -4.82
C LYS A 131 -11.96 -24.83 -5.41
N ALA A 132 -11.28 -24.84 -6.55
CA ALA A 132 -10.81 -23.63 -7.23
C ALA A 132 -11.98 -22.76 -7.74
N VAL A 133 -13.02 -23.38 -8.34
CA VAL A 133 -14.23 -22.69 -8.79
C VAL A 133 -14.98 -22.07 -7.62
N VAL A 134 -15.21 -22.79 -6.54
CA VAL A 134 -15.86 -22.29 -5.33
C VAL A 134 -15.07 -21.11 -4.74
N ARG A 135 -13.75 -21.23 -4.68
CA ARG A 135 -12.87 -20.15 -4.23
C ARG A 135 -12.97 -18.90 -5.13
N ALA A 136 -12.99 -19.10 -6.44
CA ALA A 136 -13.12 -17.99 -7.40
C ALA A 136 -14.47 -17.28 -7.24
N ILE A 137 -15.59 -18.02 -7.13
CA ILE A 137 -16.92 -17.46 -6.88
C ILE A 137 -16.93 -16.69 -5.55
N TYR A 138 -16.37 -17.27 -4.49
CA TYR A 138 -16.28 -16.63 -3.17
C TYR A 138 -15.57 -15.28 -3.24
N TYR A 139 -14.37 -15.23 -3.82
CA TYR A 139 -13.61 -13.97 -3.92
C TYR A 139 -14.33 -12.94 -4.78
N ASN A 140 -14.86 -13.32 -5.94
CA ASN A 140 -15.61 -12.39 -6.79
C ASN A 140 -16.83 -11.81 -6.05
N THR A 141 -17.60 -12.63 -5.33
CA THR A 141 -18.76 -12.19 -4.54
C THR A 141 -18.33 -11.28 -3.38
N LYS A 142 -17.29 -11.66 -2.66
CA LYS A 142 -16.71 -10.90 -1.55
C LYS A 142 -16.32 -9.48 -2.01
N TYR A 143 -15.56 -9.36 -3.08
CA TYR A 143 -15.15 -8.05 -3.59
C TYR A 143 -16.33 -7.24 -4.14
N LYS A 144 -17.30 -7.87 -4.80
CA LYS A 144 -18.53 -7.20 -5.22
C LYS A 144 -19.29 -6.60 -4.03
N LEU A 145 -19.38 -7.31 -2.92
CA LEU A 145 -19.98 -6.83 -1.68
C LEU A 145 -19.18 -5.68 -1.07
N TYR A 146 -17.85 -5.80 -1.01
CA TYR A 146 -16.98 -4.73 -0.50
C TYR A 146 -17.17 -3.43 -1.27
N TYR A 147 -17.08 -3.50 -2.58
CA TYR A 147 -17.20 -2.31 -3.42
C TYR A 147 -18.62 -1.75 -3.46
N SER A 148 -19.66 -2.54 -3.17
CA SER A 148 -21.02 -2.03 -3.05
C SER A 148 -21.17 -1.01 -1.92
N ASN A 149 -20.33 -1.06 -0.88
CA ASN A 149 -20.36 -0.12 0.24
C ASN A 149 -20.03 1.31 -0.19
N TYR A 150 -19.11 1.48 -1.12
CA TYR A 150 -18.78 2.81 -1.65
C TYR A 150 -19.98 3.47 -2.33
N LYS A 151 -20.83 2.68 -3.01
CA LYS A 151 -22.08 3.19 -3.60
C LYS A 151 -23.11 3.56 -2.54
N LYS A 152 -23.15 2.82 -1.42
CA LYS A 152 -24.12 3.01 -0.33
C LYS A 152 -23.71 4.10 0.65
N SER A 153 -22.41 4.39 0.81
CA SER A 153 -21.92 5.42 1.73
C SER A 153 -22.42 6.81 1.32
N ASP A 154 -22.40 7.74 2.23
CA ASP A 154 -22.76 9.14 1.95
C ASP A 154 -21.60 9.90 1.34
N LYS A 155 -20.37 9.61 1.76
CA LYS A 155 -19.14 10.22 1.24
C LYS A 155 -18.03 9.18 1.07
N VAL A 156 -17.19 9.38 0.07
CA VAL A 156 -15.97 8.59 -0.18
C VAL A 156 -14.77 9.52 -0.12
N ILE A 157 -13.71 9.09 0.53
CA ILE A 157 -12.44 9.82 0.58
C ILE A 157 -11.38 8.97 -0.08
N SER A 158 -10.86 9.40 -1.22
CA SER A 158 -9.75 8.74 -1.93
C SER A 158 -8.41 9.29 -1.45
N ILE A 159 -7.38 8.43 -1.50
CA ILE A 159 -6.02 8.79 -1.09
C ILE A 159 -5.19 9.42 -2.21
N SER A 160 -5.68 9.38 -3.45
CA SER A 160 -5.03 9.97 -4.63
C SER A 160 -6.06 10.36 -5.68
N GLU A 161 -5.73 11.26 -6.58
CA GLU A 161 -6.60 11.62 -7.69
C GLU A 161 -6.74 10.46 -8.69
N SER A 162 -5.68 9.68 -8.88
CA SER A 162 -5.73 8.44 -9.66
C SER A 162 -6.73 7.43 -9.08
N THR A 163 -6.72 7.23 -7.76
CA THR A 163 -7.72 6.40 -7.06
C THR A 163 -9.13 6.99 -7.25
N ARG A 164 -9.30 8.31 -7.10
CA ARG A 164 -10.58 8.99 -7.30
C ARG A 164 -11.14 8.70 -8.69
N ARG A 165 -10.36 8.89 -9.75
CA ARG A 165 -10.75 8.60 -11.13
C ARG A 165 -11.15 7.14 -11.30
N SER A 166 -10.36 6.20 -10.78
CA SER A 166 -10.67 4.77 -10.85
C SER A 166 -12.03 4.44 -10.21
N PHE A 167 -12.36 5.06 -9.06
CA PHE A 167 -13.66 4.86 -8.41
C PHE A 167 -14.83 5.45 -9.21
N ILE A 168 -14.65 6.61 -9.84
CA ILE A 168 -15.64 7.20 -10.73
C ILE A 168 -15.85 6.32 -11.96
N ASP A 169 -14.76 5.93 -12.64
CA ASP A 169 -14.81 5.25 -13.93
C ASP A 169 -15.27 3.79 -13.80
N ILE A 170 -14.73 3.06 -12.82
CA ILE A 170 -14.98 1.61 -12.67
C ILE A 170 -16.23 1.35 -11.83
N LEU A 171 -16.33 1.98 -10.66
CA LEU A 171 -17.45 1.77 -9.74
C LEU A 171 -18.64 2.70 -10.02
N LYS A 172 -18.49 3.69 -10.93
CA LYS A 172 -19.54 4.69 -11.22
C LYS A 172 -19.99 5.44 -9.96
N ILE A 173 -19.01 5.80 -9.10
CA ILE A 173 -19.25 6.70 -7.98
C ILE A 173 -19.45 8.10 -8.54
N LYS A 174 -20.46 8.83 -8.06
CA LYS A 174 -20.73 10.20 -8.48
C LYS A 174 -19.55 11.11 -8.10
N PRO A 175 -19.07 11.99 -9.00
CA PRO A 175 -17.90 12.86 -8.73
C PRO A 175 -18.04 13.76 -7.50
N GLU A 176 -19.24 14.24 -7.20
CA GLU A 176 -19.52 15.07 -6.04
C GLU A 176 -19.41 14.31 -4.70
N LYS A 177 -19.57 12.99 -4.73
CA LYS A 177 -19.54 12.12 -3.55
C LYS A 177 -18.13 11.77 -3.12
N ILE A 178 -17.14 11.83 -4.03
CA ILE A 178 -15.76 11.43 -3.75
C ILE A 178 -14.81 12.61 -3.78
N LYS A 179 -14.03 12.77 -2.71
CA LYS A 179 -12.99 13.80 -2.56
C LYS A 179 -11.65 13.16 -2.29
N THR A 180 -10.58 13.77 -2.79
CA THR A 180 -9.21 13.27 -2.61
C THR A 180 -8.53 13.96 -1.43
N ILE A 181 -7.88 13.17 -0.59
CA ILE A 181 -6.96 13.62 0.46
C ILE A 181 -5.62 12.96 0.24
N PRO A 182 -4.57 13.69 -0.13
CA PRO A 182 -3.25 13.10 -0.29
C PRO A 182 -2.71 12.63 1.05
N LEU A 183 -2.00 11.49 1.04
CA LEU A 183 -1.28 11.02 2.20
C LEU A 183 0.06 11.76 2.33
N ALA A 184 0.70 11.63 3.48
CA ALA A 184 2.03 12.16 3.73
C ALA A 184 3.02 11.03 4.05
N PRO A 185 4.34 11.26 3.88
CA PRO A 185 5.35 10.33 4.32
C PRO A 185 5.39 10.26 5.85
N VAL A 186 5.81 9.13 6.40
CA VAL A 186 6.13 9.04 7.83
C VAL A 186 7.57 9.51 7.99
N PHE A 187 7.71 10.69 8.61
CA PHE A 187 9.02 11.21 8.98
C PHE A 187 9.41 10.62 10.34
N ILE A 188 10.49 9.87 10.34
CA ILE A 188 11.20 9.55 11.57
C ILE A 188 12.58 10.19 11.40
N MET A 189 12.96 11.14 12.23
CA MET A 189 14.30 11.69 12.18
C MET A 189 15.29 10.61 12.62
N SER A 190 15.95 9.98 11.66
CA SER A 190 17.00 9.01 11.92
C SER A 190 18.33 9.73 12.15
N LYS A 191 19.06 9.35 13.20
CA LYS A 191 20.49 9.65 13.30
C LYS A 191 21.20 8.89 12.16
N LYS A 192 22.06 9.57 11.40
CA LYS A 192 22.93 8.94 10.39
C LYS A 192 23.69 7.77 11.01
N GLY A 193 23.72 6.64 10.29
CA GLY A 193 24.50 5.47 10.65
C GLY A 193 23.68 4.37 11.31
N SER A 194 23.12 3.45 10.51
CA SER A 194 22.60 2.17 11.00
C SER A 194 23.62 1.07 10.71
N GLU A 195 23.61 0.00 11.52
CA GLU A 195 24.47 -1.19 11.31
C GLU A 195 24.31 -1.82 9.92
N VAL A 196 23.16 -1.57 9.25
CA VAL A 196 22.88 -2.08 7.90
C VAL A 196 23.82 -1.46 6.86
N ASP A 197 24.20 -0.18 7.02
CA ASP A 197 25.05 0.51 6.05
C ASP A 197 26.47 -0.05 6.03
N ASN A 198 26.97 -0.56 7.17
CA ASN A 198 28.30 -1.14 7.28
C ASN A 198 28.44 -2.48 6.50
N GLN A 199 27.31 -3.12 6.16
CA GLN A 199 27.30 -4.37 5.40
C GLN A 199 27.23 -4.12 3.87
N ILE A 200 26.96 -2.88 3.43
CA ILE A 200 26.82 -2.50 2.03
C ILE A 200 27.94 -1.54 1.67
N ASN A 201 29.10 -2.09 1.32
CA ASN A 201 30.33 -1.34 1.04
C ASN A 201 30.52 -0.88 -0.41
N LYS A 202 29.43 -0.87 -1.20
CA LYS A 202 29.40 -0.39 -2.61
C LYS A 202 28.14 0.46 -2.82
N PRO A 203 28.12 1.34 -3.83
CA PRO A 203 26.87 1.95 -4.28
C PRO A 203 25.78 0.91 -4.52
N TYR A 204 24.53 1.23 -4.25
CA TYR A 204 23.43 0.30 -4.45
C TYR A 204 22.14 0.98 -4.91
N ILE A 205 21.37 0.27 -5.69
CA ILE A 205 19.97 0.58 -5.91
C ILE A 205 19.11 -0.16 -4.90
N PHE A 206 18.02 0.47 -4.47
CA PHE A 206 17.19 -0.02 -3.38
C PHE A 206 15.76 -0.26 -3.83
N TYR A 207 15.16 -1.35 -3.33
CA TYR A 207 13.74 -1.66 -3.42
C TYR A 207 13.22 -2.06 -2.06
N ILE A 208 12.01 -1.63 -1.69
CA ILE A 208 11.30 -2.11 -0.52
C ILE A 208 9.83 -2.39 -0.84
N GLY A 209 9.34 -3.55 -0.40
CA GLY A 209 7.96 -3.94 -0.58
C GLY A 209 7.73 -5.44 -0.46
N GLY A 210 6.48 -5.87 -0.66
CA GLY A 210 6.14 -7.29 -0.81
C GLY A 210 6.47 -7.81 -2.21
N THR A 211 6.29 -9.12 -2.40
CA THR A 211 6.53 -9.83 -3.66
C THR A 211 5.27 -9.98 -4.51
N ASP A 212 4.27 -9.15 -4.25
CA ASP A 212 3.06 -9.10 -5.06
C ASP A 212 3.40 -8.86 -6.54
N ARG A 213 2.78 -9.62 -7.45
CA ARG A 213 3.08 -9.64 -8.89
C ARG A 213 3.12 -8.25 -9.53
N ARG A 214 2.21 -7.36 -9.11
CA ARG A 214 2.16 -5.98 -9.62
C ARG A 214 3.41 -5.16 -9.30
N LYS A 215 4.19 -5.56 -8.30
CA LYS A 215 5.43 -4.87 -7.90
C LYS A 215 6.57 -5.07 -8.91
N GLN A 216 6.45 -6.08 -9.77
CA GLN A 216 7.39 -6.36 -10.87
C GLN A 216 8.87 -6.27 -10.41
N ILE A 217 9.23 -7.00 -9.35
CA ILE A 217 10.60 -7.02 -8.81
C ILE A 217 11.56 -7.62 -9.83
N ASP A 218 11.10 -8.53 -10.67
CA ASP A 218 11.83 -9.06 -11.82
C ASP A 218 12.29 -7.95 -12.78
N HIS A 219 11.48 -6.90 -13.00
CA HIS A 219 11.88 -5.72 -13.78
C HIS A 219 12.96 -4.90 -13.07
N VAL A 220 12.90 -4.79 -11.74
CA VAL A 220 13.99 -4.15 -10.96
C VAL A 220 15.30 -4.94 -11.13
N ILE A 221 15.23 -6.28 -11.07
CA ILE A 221 16.39 -7.16 -11.25
C ILE A 221 16.93 -7.06 -12.70
N ASN A 222 16.04 -7.02 -13.69
CA ASN A 222 16.45 -6.87 -15.09
C ASN A 222 17.12 -5.52 -15.35
N ALA A 223 16.59 -4.42 -14.80
CA ALA A 223 17.23 -3.12 -14.87
C ALA A 223 18.62 -3.15 -14.20
N PHE A 224 18.73 -3.75 -13.02
CA PHE A 224 20.02 -3.97 -12.34
C PHE A 224 21.01 -4.76 -13.20
N ASN A 225 20.58 -5.86 -13.83
CA ASN A 225 21.42 -6.67 -14.70
C ASN A 225 21.97 -5.88 -15.88
N ILE A 226 21.15 -4.98 -16.48
CA ILE A 226 21.59 -4.11 -17.59
C ILE A 226 22.64 -3.11 -17.09
N VAL A 227 22.41 -2.47 -15.95
CA VAL A 227 23.37 -1.51 -15.36
C VAL A 227 24.72 -2.19 -15.08
N ARG A 228 24.70 -3.37 -14.47
CA ARG A 228 25.89 -4.19 -14.22
C ARG A 228 26.59 -4.63 -15.51
N GLY A 229 25.83 -5.06 -16.50
CA GLY A 229 26.32 -5.48 -17.82
C GLY A 229 27.00 -4.35 -18.60
N ARG A 230 26.69 -3.09 -18.27
CA ARG A 230 27.36 -1.90 -18.83
C ARG A 230 28.57 -1.42 -18.02
N GLY A 231 29.02 -2.21 -17.04
CA GLY A 231 30.26 -1.98 -16.30
C GLY A 231 30.10 -1.14 -15.02
N TYR A 232 28.89 -0.71 -14.64
CA TYR A 232 28.68 0.04 -13.39
C TYR A 232 28.71 -0.91 -12.19
N ASP A 233 29.65 -0.70 -11.26
CA ASP A 233 29.83 -1.54 -10.08
C ASP A 233 28.91 -1.08 -8.93
N LEU A 234 27.71 -1.66 -8.87
CA LEU A 234 26.74 -1.42 -7.80
C LEU A 234 26.05 -2.71 -7.35
N ARG A 235 25.38 -2.67 -6.20
CA ARG A 235 24.55 -3.75 -5.68
C ARG A 235 23.06 -3.48 -5.87
N LEU A 236 22.26 -4.54 -5.79
CA LEU A 236 20.81 -4.45 -5.64
C LEU A 236 20.45 -4.87 -4.21
N VAL A 237 19.79 -3.99 -3.49
CA VAL A 237 19.29 -4.25 -2.12
C VAL A 237 17.78 -4.37 -2.17
N LEU A 238 17.26 -5.54 -1.76
CA LEU A 238 15.85 -5.85 -1.72
C LEU A 238 15.40 -6.05 -0.25
N ALA A 239 14.46 -5.25 0.22
CA ALA A 239 13.87 -5.35 1.56
C ALA A 239 12.37 -5.67 1.51
N GLY A 240 11.90 -6.47 2.46
CA GLY A 240 10.51 -6.89 2.60
C GLY A 240 10.41 -8.24 3.31
N ASN A 241 9.32 -8.49 4.03
CA ASN A 241 9.17 -9.70 4.86
C ASN A 241 9.43 -11.00 4.09
N GLU A 242 9.07 -11.05 2.82
CA GLU A 242 9.19 -12.21 1.95
C GLU A 242 10.55 -12.31 1.26
N LEU A 243 11.38 -11.27 1.37
CA LEU A 243 12.68 -11.12 0.71
C LEU A 243 13.84 -11.44 1.67
N LYS A 244 13.75 -12.57 2.39
CA LYS A 244 14.78 -13.02 3.34
C LYS A 244 15.76 -14.00 2.72
N ASN A 245 15.26 -14.89 1.88
CA ASN A 245 16.03 -15.97 1.28
C ASN A 245 15.55 -16.21 -0.15
N ARG A 246 16.49 -16.26 -1.09
CA ARG A 246 16.21 -16.41 -2.52
C ARG A 246 15.38 -17.66 -2.88
N ASN A 247 15.50 -18.72 -2.11
CA ASN A 247 14.80 -19.99 -2.37
C ASN A 247 13.36 -19.99 -1.83
N THR A 248 13.01 -19.08 -0.94
CA THR A 248 11.70 -19.00 -0.28
C THR A 248 10.87 -17.80 -0.69
N ILE A 249 11.29 -17.04 -1.71
CA ILE A 249 10.50 -15.96 -2.29
C ILE A 249 9.20 -16.56 -2.85
N PRO A 250 8.01 -16.10 -2.39
CA PRO A 250 6.73 -16.70 -2.80
C PRO A 250 6.41 -16.52 -4.28
N ASP A 251 6.74 -15.36 -4.86
CA ASP A 251 6.54 -15.09 -6.29
C ASP A 251 7.61 -15.82 -7.13
N ASP A 252 7.16 -16.79 -7.92
CA ASP A 252 8.03 -17.65 -8.75
C ASP A 252 8.86 -16.87 -9.76
N ILE A 253 8.33 -15.77 -10.28
CA ILE A 253 9.02 -14.94 -11.28
C ILE A 253 10.14 -14.16 -10.63
N THR A 254 9.86 -13.50 -9.50
CA THR A 254 10.90 -12.81 -8.72
C THR A 254 11.98 -13.79 -8.29
N ARG A 255 11.58 -14.98 -7.79
CA ARG A 255 12.52 -16.03 -7.40
C ARG A 255 13.38 -16.50 -8.58
N GLY A 256 12.77 -16.72 -9.72
CA GLY A 256 13.44 -17.08 -10.96
C GLY A 256 14.44 -16.01 -11.42
N ALA A 257 14.04 -14.74 -11.41
CA ALA A 257 14.88 -13.62 -11.81
C ALA A 257 16.12 -13.45 -10.89
N VAL A 258 15.95 -13.58 -9.56
CA VAL A 258 17.07 -13.54 -8.60
C VAL A 258 18.07 -14.67 -8.88
N ASN A 259 17.57 -15.90 -9.09
CA ASN A 259 18.43 -17.07 -9.28
C ASN A 259 19.12 -17.08 -10.63
N ALA A 260 18.47 -16.58 -11.69
CA ALA A 260 18.99 -16.50 -13.04
C ALA A 260 19.91 -15.29 -13.28
N SER A 261 19.96 -14.32 -12.36
CA SER A 261 20.80 -13.14 -12.53
C SER A 261 22.28 -13.50 -12.62
N PRO A 262 23.02 -13.03 -13.64
CA PRO A 262 24.48 -13.18 -13.72
C PRO A 262 25.19 -12.53 -12.52
N TYR A 263 24.54 -11.56 -11.89
CA TYR A 263 25.05 -10.76 -10.75
C TYR A 263 24.36 -11.11 -9.43
N LYS A 264 23.84 -12.34 -9.29
CA LYS A 264 23.07 -12.80 -8.12
C LYS A 264 23.82 -12.66 -6.78
N ASN A 265 25.16 -12.66 -6.81
CA ASN A 265 25.99 -12.47 -5.60
C ASN A 265 26.00 -11.00 -5.13
N ASP A 266 25.69 -10.05 -6.02
CA ASP A 266 25.54 -8.63 -5.72
C ASP A 266 24.07 -8.25 -5.38
N ILE A 267 23.14 -9.22 -5.35
CA ILE A 267 21.77 -9.04 -4.87
C ILE A 267 21.70 -9.39 -3.39
N LYS A 268 21.45 -8.40 -2.56
CA LYS A 268 21.28 -8.52 -1.11
C LYS A 268 19.80 -8.59 -0.75
N LEU A 269 19.38 -9.63 -0.02
CA LEU A 269 18.03 -9.82 0.51
C LEU A 269 18.06 -9.54 2.00
N LEU A 270 17.41 -8.48 2.47
CA LEU A 270 17.45 -8.05 3.88
C LEU A 270 16.26 -8.58 4.71
N GLY A 271 15.19 -9.02 4.06
CA GLY A 271 13.96 -9.33 4.79
C GLY A 271 13.30 -8.08 5.37
N PHE A 272 12.70 -8.21 6.55
CA PHE A 272 12.14 -7.08 7.28
C PHE A 272 13.22 -6.11 7.72
N VAL A 273 12.98 -4.82 7.52
CA VAL A 273 13.78 -3.71 8.03
C VAL A 273 12.89 -2.80 8.87
N ASN A 274 13.38 -2.33 10.00
CA ASN A 274 12.67 -1.36 10.82
C ASN A 274 12.71 0.04 10.19
N ASP A 275 11.96 0.99 10.76
CA ASP A 275 11.85 2.32 10.19
C ASP A 275 13.19 3.08 10.15
N SER A 276 14.05 2.94 11.15
CA SER A 276 15.38 3.56 11.15
C SER A 276 16.30 2.98 10.08
N GLN A 277 16.32 1.65 9.95
CA GLN A 277 17.05 0.96 8.89
C GLN A 277 16.55 1.35 7.50
N LYS A 278 15.21 1.41 7.32
CA LYS A 278 14.58 1.82 6.07
C LYS A 278 15.03 3.23 5.65
N GLN A 279 15.05 4.17 6.58
CA GLN A 279 15.49 5.54 6.30
C GLN A 279 16.95 5.61 5.91
N SER A 280 17.83 4.91 6.64
CA SER A 280 19.25 4.82 6.29
C SER A 280 19.44 4.22 4.90
N LEU A 281 18.70 3.15 4.57
CA LEU A 281 18.75 2.52 3.25
C LEU A 281 18.30 3.47 2.13
N TYR A 282 17.29 4.32 2.35
CA TYR A 282 16.93 5.36 1.38
C TYR A 282 18.03 6.41 1.27
N ALA A 283 18.49 6.96 2.39
CA ALA A 283 19.42 8.09 2.40
C ALA A 283 20.77 7.78 1.72
N ASN A 284 21.21 6.52 1.78
CA ASN A 284 22.50 6.08 1.24
C ASN A 284 22.38 5.36 -0.12
N ALA A 285 21.16 5.13 -0.63
CA ALA A 285 20.97 4.50 -1.93
C ALA A 285 21.41 5.43 -3.08
N HIS A 286 21.98 4.84 -4.11
CA HIS A 286 22.22 5.51 -5.39
C HIS A 286 20.89 5.94 -6.03
N ALA A 287 19.90 5.04 -6.03
CA ALA A 287 18.54 5.30 -6.43
C ALA A 287 17.58 4.32 -5.74
N PHE A 288 16.35 4.75 -5.51
CA PHE A 288 15.22 3.88 -5.20
C PHE A 288 14.54 3.49 -6.51
N VAL A 289 14.42 2.19 -6.77
CA VAL A 289 13.84 1.69 -8.03
C VAL A 289 12.49 1.04 -7.75
N PHE A 290 11.42 1.55 -8.41
CA PHE A 290 10.06 1.16 -8.12
C PHE A 290 9.27 0.87 -9.40
N CYS A 291 9.34 -0.37 -9.86
CA CYS A 291 8.72 -0.85 -11.11
C CYS A 291 7.27 -1.34 -10.92
N SER A 292 6.56 -0.86 -9.90
CA SER A 292 5.17 -1.28 -9.69
C SER A 292 4.27 -0.87 -10.86
N SER A 293 3.44 -1.80 -11.34
CA SER A 293 2.53 -1.55 -12.47
C SER A 293 1.28 -0.78 -12.09
N TYR A 294 0.92 -0.72 -10.80
CA TYR A 294 -0.18 0.06 -10.27
C TYR A 294 -0.05 0.30 -8.76
N GLU A 295 -0.34 1.53 -8.32
CA GLU A 295 -0.36 1.92 -6.90
C GLU A 295 -1.58 2.79 -6.57
N GLY A 296 -2.10 2.64 -5.35
CA GLY A 296 -3.13 3.53 -4.83
C GLY A 296 -2.61 4.92 -4.48
N PHE A 297 -1.34 4.99 -3.98
CA PHE A 297 -0.67 6.26 -3.65
C PHE A 297 0.82 6.24 -3.99
N GLY A 298 1.58 5.26 -3.52
CA GLY A 298 3.03 5.18 -3.74
C GLY A 298 3.84 5.71 -2.55
N LEU A 299 3.45 5.37 -1.32
CA LEU A 299 4.18 5.77 -0.10
C LEU A 299 5.70 5.53 -0.18
N PRO A 300 6.22 4.37 -0.67
CA PRO A 300 7.65 4.17 -0.77
C PRO A 300 8.38 5.19 -1.65
N VAL A 301 7.71 5.72 -2.68
CA VAL A 301 8.27 6.75 -3.58
C VAL A 301 8.44 8.07 -2.85
N ILE A 302 7.44 8.51 -2.10
CA ILE A 302 7.57 9.76 -1.32
C ILE A 302 8.49 9.58 -0.11
N GLU A 303 8.55 8.39 0.49
CA GLU A 303 9.52 8.07 1.54
C GLU A 303 10.96 8.17 1.02
N ALA A 304 11.24 7.64 -0.17
CA ALA A 304 12.55 7.79 -0.81
C ALA A 304 12.88 9.28 -1.07
N ALA A 305 11.94 10.03 -1.64
CA ALA A 305 12.13 11.44 -1.97
C ALA A 305 12.44 12.29 -0.74
N VAL A 306 11.71 12.14 0.38
CA VAL A 306 11.98 12.91 1.62
C VAL A 306 13.32 12.57 2.26
N ASN A 307 13.84 11.37 2.01
CA ASN A 307 15.18 10.96 2.44
C ASN A 307 16.27 11.34 1.41
N SER A 308 15.99 12.25 0.48
CA SER A 308 16.92 12.71 -0.55
C SER A 308 17.46 11.60 -1.45
N CYS A 309 16.66 10.54 -1.63
CA CYS A 309 16.96 9.43 -2.53
C CYS A 309 16.33 9.70 -3.90
N PRO A 310 17.10 9.75 -5.01
CA PRO A 310 16.53 9.78 -6.34
C PRO A 310 15.64 8.58 -6.57
N VAL A 311 14.49 8.76 -7.24
CA VAL A 311 13.56 7.68 -7.55
C VAL A 311 13.54 7.42 -9.04
N VAL A 312 13.68 6.17 -9.44
CA VAL A 312 13.38 5.69 -10.80
C VAL A 312 12.15 4.80 -10.70
N ALA A 313 11.06 5.23 -11.31
CA ALA A 313 9.78 4.51 -11.16
C ALA A 313 9.00 4.46 -12.47
N TYR A 314 8.02 3.57 -12.53
CA TYR A 314 7.07 3.54 -13.63
C TYR A 314 6.08 4.69 -13.56
N ASN A 315 5.86 5.35 -14.69
CA ASN A 315 4.91 6.44 -14.86
C ASN A 315 3.49 5.87 -15.02
N ASN A 316 2.84 5.56 -13.90
CA ASN A 316 1.48 5.05 -13.90
C ASN A 316 0.73 5.41 -12.61
N SER A 317 -0.57 5.23 -12.65
CA SER A 317 -1.48 5.41 -11.51
C SER A 317 -1.21 6.71 -10.72
N SER A 318 -0.93 6.60 -9.42
CA SER A 318 -0.69 7.75 -8.54
C SER A 318 0.77 8.27 -8.54
N ILE A 319 1.72 7.54 -9.13
CA ILE A 319 3.15 7.90 -9.04
C ILE A 319 3.44 9.31 -9.61
N PRO A 320 2.97 9.70 -10.83
CA PRO A 320 3.25 11.03 -11.37
C PRO A 320 2.58 12.18 -10.61
N GLU A 321 1.55 11.91 -9.80
CA GLU A 321 0.93 12.96 -8.99
C GLU A 321 1.64 13.16 -7.64
N VAL A 322 2.35 12.16 -7.12
CA VAL A 322 3.02 12.22 -5.82
C VAL A 322 4.52 12.50 -5.91
N TYR A 323 5.14 12.24 -7.06
CA TYR A 323 6.57 12.44 -7.28
C TYR A 323 6.83 13.60 -8.25
N GLY A 324 7.73 14.53 -7.88
CA GLY A 324 7.96 15.77 -8.60
C GLY A 324 8.81 15.65 -9.84
N ASP A 325 9.77 14.73 -9.87
CA ASP A 325 10.68 14.57 -10.99
C ASP A 325 10.14 13.63 -12.08
N GLN A 326 9.49 14.23 -13.08
CA GLN A 326 8.92 13.46 -14.19
C GLN A 326 10.00 12.88 -15.13
N LYS A 327 11.23 13.42 -15.12
CA LYS A 327 12.31 12.93 -15.99
C LYS A 327 12.76 11.51 -15.62
N THR A 328 12.69 11.16 -14.34
CA THR A 328 13.06 9.82 -13.84
C THR A 328 11.89 8.83 -13.81
N LEU A 329 10.70 9.25 -14.25
CA LEU A 329 9.57 8.36 -14.47
C LEU A 329 9.61 7.79 -15.89
N VAL A 330 9.59 6.47 -16.01
CA VAL A 330 9.67 5.76 -17.28
C VAL A 330 8.37 5.03 -17.61
N LYS A 331 8.17 4.69 -18.88
CA LYS A 331 6.96 3.98 -19.32
C LYS A 331 6.78 2.67 -18.54
N ASN A 332 5.55 2.38 -18.15
CA ASN A 332 5.20 1.14 -17.47
C ASN A 332 5.67 -0.09 -18.28
N GLY A 333 6.43 -0.97 -17.63
CA GLY A 333 7.02 -2.16 -18.24
C GLY A 333 8.40 -1.96 -18.88
N ASP A 334 8.88 -0.72 -19.03
CA ASP A 334 10.18 -0.42 -19.68
C ASP A 334 11.32 -0.40 -18.66
N TYR A 335 11.79 -1.59 -18.27
CA TYR A 335 12.93 -1.74 -17.39
C TYR A 335 14.26 -1.36 -18.06
N VAL A 336 14.33 -1.29 -19.40
CA VAL A 336 15.51 -0.80 -20.13
C VAL A 336 15.66 0.70 -19.93
N ALA A 337 14.56 1.46 -20.09
CA ALA A 337 14.55 2.89 -19.76
C ALA A 337 14.85 3.13 -18.27
N ALA A 338 14.36 2.27 -17.38
CA ALA A 338 14.70 2.37 -15.95
C ALA A 338 16.22 2.18 -15.73
N ALA A 339 16.86 1.21 -16.39
CA ALA A 339 18.31 1.04 -16.33
C ALA A 339 19.07 2.27 -16.84
N ASN A 340 18.62 2.88 -17.95
CA ASN A 340 19.22 4.11 -18.48
C ASN A 340 19.14 5.26 -17.46
N ARG A 341 17.99 5.43 -16.80
CA ARG A 341 17.81 6.45 -15.76
C ARG A 341 18.70 6.21 -14.54
N ILE A 342 18.86 4.94 -14.10
CA ILE A 342 19.80 4.59 -13.02
C ILE A 342 21.24 4.99 -13.41
N ILE A 343 21.65 4.80 -14.66
CA ILE A 343 22.98 5.14 -15.17
C ILE A 343 23.16 6.66 -15.21
N GLU A 344 22.19 7.42 -15.71
CA GLU A 344 22.24 8.88 -15.73
C GLU A 344 22.45 9.50 -14.34
N LEU A 345 21.94 8.86 -13.28
CA LEU A 345 22.11 9.30 -11.90
C LEU A 345 23.55 9.13 -11.36
N PHE A 346 24.49 8.54 -12.11
CA PHE A 346 25.92 8.58 -11.79
C PHE A 346 26.54 9.95 -12.11
N ASP A 347 25.89 10.73 -12.97
CA ASP A 347 26.20 12.15 -13.13
C ASP A 347 25.71 12.94 -11.90
N ASN A 348 26.60 13.72 -11.29
CA ASN A 348 26.30 14.44 -10.06
C ASN A 348 25.25 15.55 -10.25
N GLU A 349 25.24 16.24 -11.41
CA GLU A 349 24.28 17.30 -11.68
C GLU A 349 22.87 16.71 -11.85
N GLU A 350 22.73 15.63 -12.62
CA GLU A 350 21.47 14.92 -12.78
C GLU A 350 20.96 14.36 -11.46
N ARG A 351 21.86 13.79 -10.64
CA ARG A 351 21.52 13.28 -9.32
C ARG A 351 20.98 14.38 -8.40
N LEU A 352 21.69 15.51 -8.31
CA LEU A 352 21.28 16.65 -7.49
C LEU A 352 19.97 17.27 -7.98
N ARG A 353 19.78 17.35 -9.29
CA ARG A 353 18.52 17.78 -9.91
C ARG A 353 17.35 16.86 -9.51
N ALA A 354 17.51 15.56 -9.63
CA ALA A 354 16.50 14.58 -9.30
C ALA A 354 16.12 14.64 -7.80
N ILE A 355 17.10 14.75 -6.90
CA ILE A 355 16.88 14.95 -5.46
C ILE A 355 16.07 16.22 -5.21
N LYS A 356 16.50 17.35 -5.76
CA LYS A 356 15.85 18.65 -5.54
C LYS A 356 14.39 18.64 -5.99
N GLN A 357 14.11 18.08 -7.16
CA GLN A 357 12.75 18.00 -7.70
C GLN A 357 11.89 17.00 -6.92
N GLY A 358 12.42 15.83 -6.55
CA GLY A 358 11.73 14.84 -5.73
C GLY A 358 11.30 15.41 -4.38
N VAL A 359 12.25 16.07 -3.67
CA VAL A 359 11.99 16.67 -2.35
C VAL A 359 10.99 17.83 -2.45
N SER A 360 11.02 18.64 -3.52
CA SER A 360 10.14 19.82 -3.64
C SER A 360 8.66 19.46 -3.54
N LYS A 361 8.24 18.40 -4.23
CA LYS A 361 6.86 17.92 -4.23
C LYS A 361 6.40 17.40 -2.88
N THR A 362 7.29 16.70 -2.15
CA THR A 362 6.94 16.05 -0.89
C THR A 362 6.83 17.00 0.29
N LYS A 363 7.44 18.20 0.22
CA LYS A 363 7.35 19.23 1.28
C LYS A 363 5.91 19.67 1.58
N GLU A 364 5.04 19.59 0.60
CA GLU A 364 3.63 19.98 0.76
C GLU A 364 2.78 18.87 1.43
N LEU A 365 3.29 17.65 1.47
CA LEU A 365 2.60 16.48 2.01
C LEU A 365 2.89 16.35 3.52
N THR A 366 2.00 16.84 4.36
CA THR A 366 2.11 16.74 5.82
C THR A 366 0.88 16.06 6.42
N TRP A 367 1.07 15.26 7.46
CA TRP A 367 -0.04 14.62 8.14
C TRP A 367 -0.99 15.61 8.81
N THR A 368 -0.49 16.77 9.26
CA THR A 368 -1.33 17.86 9.78
C THR A 368 -2.31 18.32 8.71
N LYS A 369 -1.84 18.71 7.52
CA LYS A 369 -2.72 19.11 6.39
C LYS A 369 -3.69 17.99 6.00
N THR A 370 -3.21 16.74 5.96
CA THR A 370 -4.05 15.57 5.67
C THR A 370 -5.17 15.43 6.69
N THR A 371 -4.86 15.58 7.99
CA THR A 371 -5.81 15.47 9.10
C THR A 371 -6.82 16.62 9.08
N ASP A 372 -6.37 17.86 8.93
CA ASP A 372 -7.24 19.03 8.88
C ASP A 372 -8.24 18.94 7.72
N PHE A 373 -7.76 18.54 6.55
CA PHE A 373 -8.62 18.36 5.40
C PHE A 373 -9.59 17.17 5.58
N PHE A 374 -9.11 16.06 6.12
CA PHE A 374 -9.95 14.92 6.48
C PHE A 374 -11.08 15.34 7.42
N MET A 375 -10.75 16.04 8.52
CA MET A 375 -11.74 16.53 9.48
C MET A 375 -12.73 17.50 8.84
N SER A 376 -12.28 18.41 8.01
CA SER A 376 -13.17 19.33 7.28
C SER A 376 -14.18 18.59 6.40
N LEU A 377 -13.78 17.48 5.78
CA LEU A 377 -14.67 16.68 4.94
C LEU A 377 -15.67 15.86 5.75
N ILE A 378 -15.31 15.37 6.93
CA ILE A 378 -16.24 14.56 7.73
C ILE A 378 -17.20 15.43 8.54
N LEU A 379 -16.77 16.60 9.05
CA LEU A 379 -17.60 17.46 9.91
C LEU A 379 -18.45 18.46 9.12
N LYS A 380 -17.93 19.09 8.07
CA LYS A 380 -18.61 20.19 7.35
C LYS A 380 -19.49 19.73 6.17
N GLY A 381 -19.66 18.44 5.93
CA GLY A 381 -20.39 17.95 4.76
C GLY A 381 -21.74 17.30 5.09
#